data_5a1cbfee028c88f3c1c1ba577a48168b
#
_entry.id   5a1cbfee028c88f3c1c1ba577a48168b
#
_cell.length_a   1.000
_cell.length_b   1.000
_cell.length_c   1.000
_cell.angle_alpha   90.00
_cell.angle_beta   90.00
_cell.angle_gamma   90.00
#
_symmetry.space_group_name_H-M   'P 1'
#
loop_
_entity.id
_entity.type
_entity.pdbx_description
1 polymer ?
#
loop_
_entity_poly.entity_id
_entity_poly.type
_entity_poly.pdbx_seq_one_letter_code
_entity_poly.pdbx_strand_id
1 'polypeptide(L)'
;MENVHKFPELGDRYTGSGDFVGEAQISRKRLINKLNYINFQNKTLLVQFRHVKYDRIVSCPVKPLPCSDDVLECVWDGRNGGQPDLTAFRFLQLLVPNGHQVLIVRPEVLRIDETGIEVILPELCVLVTSRKTQRRDCKGIQAQLVQNSTMFYGVLLDFSAISLHVELTALPPQTFQWIDNESCITLILSNSNEMLYAGECRIVKHSSGLKTRRFIVEPTGREIQRHKPKEFRSTRQELVPSPNVIFKHPFTEEIINLKALDVAGSGFSVEENEDSAVLLPGMVIPELKLDFAGTFKIECKVQVVYSLLLDEGRDGNRLKCGLAMLDLDIQDHTRLLGLLQQAMDKNSYLCNPVDLDELWNFFFESGFIYPQKYAFLESNKDQIKATYEKLYTQNPSIAKHFIYQDKGRILGHMAMLRFYESSWLIHHHAANGSASNRAGLVVLDQISRFSNSSRSLYSIHMDYLICYFRPENKFPSRVFGGVARYIKNPKGCSLDEFAYLHFRNSVSKPTMLPKPWTLSPTDVDDLVKLEA
;
A
#
# COMPACT_ATOMS: atom_id res chain seq x y z
N MET A 1 -3.50 -11.57 -39.94
CA MET A 1 -2.63 -12.58 -39.30
C MET A 1 -3.26 -12.88 -37.95
N GLU A 2 -3.95 -14.04 -37.87
CA GLU A 2 -4.75 -14.42 -36.71
C GLU A 2 -3.83 -14.78 -35.54
N ASN A 3 -4.11 -14.18 -34.39
CA ASN A 3 -3.46 -14.46 -33.11
C ASN A 3 -3.66 -15.93 -32.75
N VAL A 4 -2.63 -16.73 -32.93
CA VAL A 4 -2.49 -18.04 -32.32
C VAL A 4 -2.45 -17.79 -30.81
N HIS A 5 -3.54 -18.14 -30.10
CA HIS A 5 -3.56 -18.15 -28.64
C HIS A 5 -2.41 -19.05 -28.15
N LYS A 6 -1.30 -18.45 -27.78
CA LYS A 6 -0.31 -19.12 -26.94
C LYS A 6 -1.02 -19.44 -25.63
N PHE A 7 -1.32 -20.72 -25.41
CA PHE A 7 -1.62 -21.21 -24.07
C PHE A 7 -0.34 -20.98 -23.24
N PRO A 8 -0.34 -20.09 -22.25
CA PRO A 8 0.84 -19.95 -21.42
C PRO A 8 1.00 -21.25 -20.62
N GLU A 9 2.16 -21.81 -20.64
CA GLU A 9 2.79 -22.76 -19.72
C GLU A 9 1.85 -23.48 -18.71
N LEU A 10 0.80 -24.12 -19.20
CA LEU A 10 -0.08 -25.00 -18.44
C LEU A 10 0.62 -26.34 -18.10
N GLY A 11 1.78 -26.59 -18.73
CA GLY A 11 2.51 -27.84 -18.61
C GLY A 11 3.02 -28.15 -17.20
N ASP A 12 3.52 -27.16 -16.46
CA ASP A 12 4.27 -27.40 -15.24
C ASP A 12 3.41 -27.45 -13.97
N ARG A 13 2.20 -26.92 -13.98
CA ARG A 13 1.32 -26.86 -12.80
C ARG A 13 0.52 -28.14 -12.51
N TYR A 14 0.35 -29.04 -13.48
CA TYR A 14 -0.54 -30.21 -13.36
C TYR A 14 0.20 -31.54 -13.44
N THR A 15 1.44 -31.58 -13.04
CA THR A 15 2.30 -32.76 -13.07
C THR A 15 2.11 -33.71 -11.88
N GLY A 16 1.36 -33.30 -10.86
CA GLY A 16 1.15 -34.07 -9.64
C GLY A 16 0.20 -35.26 -9.83
N SER A 17 0.59 -36.45 -9.40
CA SER A 17 -0.26 -37.63 -9.24
C SER A 17 -1.17 -37.52 -7.99
N GLY A 18 -1.43 -36.33 -7.47
CA GLY A 18 -2.28 -36.10 -6.31
C GLY A 18 -3.77 -36.28 -6.63
N ASP A 19 -4.52 -36.88 -5.73
CA ASP A 19 -5.98 -36.91 -5.76
C ASP A 19 -6.49 -35.47 -5.59
N PHE A 20 -7.20 -34.97 -6.59
CA PHE A 20 -7.83 -33.64 -6.59
C PHE A 20 -9.06 -33.64 -5.67
N VAL A 21 -8.83 -33.53 -4.36
CA VAL A 21 -9.90 -33.49 -3.37
C VAL A 21 -10.50 -32.08 -3.35
N GLY A 22 -11.76 -31.95 -3.77
CA GLY A 22 -12.52 -30.67 -3.70
C GLY A 22 -12.76 -29.98 -5.03
N GLU A 23 -12.32 -30.49 -6.17
CA GLU A 23 -12.55 -29.90 -7.49
C GLU A 23 -13.88 -30.33 -8.11
N ALA A 24 -14.48 -29.45 -8.93
CA ALA A 24 -15.74 -29.74 -9.60
C ALA A 24 -15.54 -30.86 -10.64
N GLN A 25 -16.37 -31.90 -10.58
CA GLN A 25 -16.36 -33.01 -11.51
C GLN A 25 -17.43 -32.82 -12.60
N ILE A 26 -17.09 -33.24 -13.82
CA ILE A 26 -17.99 -33.20 -14.95
C ILE A 26 -18.19 -34.62 -15.50
N SER A 27 -19.45 -34.97 -15.77
CA SER A 27 -19.80 -36.28 -16.32
C SER A 27 -19.36 -36.43 -17.78
N ARG A 28 -19.13 -37.69 -18.22
CA ARG A 28 -18.82 -38.06 -19.61
C ARG A 28 -19.76 -37.41 -20.62
N LYS A 29 -21.08 -37.42 -20.37
CA LYS A 29 -22.07 -36.80 -21.26
C LYS A 29 -21.80 -35.30 -21.51
N ARG A 30 -21.44 -34.54 -20.47
CA ARG A 30 -21.08 -33.11 -20.62
C ARG A 30 -19.75 -32.93 -21.33
N LEU A 31 -18.81 -33.84 -21.11
CA LEU A 31 -17.53 -33.85 -21.81
C LEU A 31 -17.71 -34.08 -23.29
N ILE A 32 -18.51 -35.11 -23.70
CA ILE A 32 -18.83 -35.40 -25.11
C ILE A 32 -19.45 -34.18 -25.81
N ASN A 33 -20.45 -33.56 -25.19
CA ASN A 33 -21.04 -32.33 -25.73
C ASN A 33 -20.00 -31.22 -25.96
N LYS A 34 -19.04 -31.09 -25.03
CA LYS A 34 -17.97 -30.10 -25.14
C LYS A 34 -16.99 -30.44 -26.26
N LEU A 35 -16.60 -31.69 -26.39
CA LEU A 35 -15.69 -32.18 -27.44
C LEU A 35 -16.31 -31.96 -28.83
N ASN A 36 -17.59 -32.30 -29.02
CA ASN A 36 -18.30 -32.04 -30.25
C ASN A 36 -18.43 -30.54 -30.59
N TYR A 37 -18.61 -29.69 -29.56
CA TYR A 37 -18.60 -28.24 -29.78
C TYR A 37 -17.23 -27.73 -30.21
N ILE A 38 -16.15 -28.28 -29.65
CA ILE A 38 -14.77 -27.95 -30.04
C ILE A 38 -14.48 -28.39 -31.48
N ASN A 39 -14.92 -29.59 -31.84
CA ASN A 39 -14.85 -30.09 -33.23
C ASN A 39 -15.62 -29.15 -34.18
N PHE A 40 -16.87 -28.81 -33.87
CA PHE A 40 -17.69 -27.89 -34.66
C PHE A 40 -17.04 -26.53 -34.90
N GLN A 41 -16.27 -26.04 -33.91
CA GLN A 41 -15.52 -24.76 -34.01
C GLN A 41 -14.15 -24.91 -34.68
N ASN A 42 -13.76 -26.09 -35.17
CA ASN A 42 -12.41 -26.38 -35.69
C ASN A 42 -11.26 -25.99 -34.72
N LYS A 43 -11.51 -26.11 -33.43
CA LYS A 43 -10.51 -25.85 -32.38
C LYS A 43 -9.73 -27.11 -32.00
N THR A 44 -8.60 -26.91 -31.36
CA THR A 44 -7.69 -27.98 -30.91
C THR A 44 -7.81 -28.27 -29.42
N LEU A 45 -7.47 -29.48 -29.03
CA LEU A 45 -7.18 -29.94 -27.68
C LEU A 45 -5.67 -30.10 -27.50
N LEU A 46 -5.20 -30.29 -26.29
CA LEU A 46 -3.82 -30.64 -26.00
C LEU A 46 -3.72 -32.02 -25.38
N VAL A 47 -2.92 -32.88 -25.97
CA VAL A 47 -2.50 -34.18 -25.38
C VAL A 47 -1.17 -34.00 -24.70
N GLN A 48 -1.06 -34.40 -23.45
CA GLN A 48 0.18 -34.34 -22.70
C GLN A 48 0.84 -35.71 -22.58
N PHE A 49 2.16 -35.71 -22.78
CA PHE A 49 3.01 -36.87 -22.65
C PHE A 49 4.14 -36.56 -21.66
N ARG A 50 4.49 -37.54 -20.80
CA ARG A 50 5.62 -37.46 -19.88
C ARG A 50 6.77 -38.30 -20.38
N HIS A 51 7.98 -37.79 -20.36
CA HIS A 51 9.19 -38.55 -20.71
C HIS A 51 9.46 -39.64 -19.67
N VAL A 52 9.83 -40.82 -20.14
CA VAL A 52 9.99 -42.02 -19.27
C VAL A 52 11.10 -41.86 -18.22
N LYS A 53 12.19 -41.16 -18.58
CA LYS A 53 13.38 -41.04 -17.71
C LYS A 53 13.56 -39.66 -17.08
N TYR A 54 12.98 -38.62 -17.65
CA TYR A 54 13.17 -37.24 -17.23
C TYR A 54 11.82 -36.64 -16.85
N ASP A 55 11.79 -35.74 -15.89
CA ASP A 55 10.55 -35.03 -15.52
C ASP A 55 10.23 -33.91 -16.55
N ARG A 56 10.08 -34.33 -17.80
CA ARG A 56 9.75 -33.45 -18.94
C ARG A 56 8.39 -33.83 -19.50
N ILE A 57 7.51 -32.84 -19.63
CA ILE A 57 6.20 -32.99 -20.25
C ILE A 57 6.19 -32.25 -21.59
N VAL A 58 5.59 -32.88 -22.59
CA VAL A 58 5.38 -32.33 -23.92
C VAL A 58 3.88 -32.30 -24.20
N SER A 59 3.38 -31.17 -24.72
CA SER A 59 1.97 -30.98 -25.10
C SER A 59 1.86 -30.94 -26.61
N CYS A 60 1.06 -31.84 -27.17
CA CYS A 60 0.83 -31.97 -28.59
C CYS A 60 -0.61 -31.53 -28.94
N PRO A 61 -0.82 -30.59 -29.88
CA PRO A 61 -2.15 -30.19 -30.29
C PRO A 61 -2.80 -31.25 -31.18
N VAL A 62 -4.09 -31.56 -30.89
CA VAL A 62 -4.90 -32.49 -31.64
C VAL A 62 -6.26 -31.91 -31.94
N LYS A 63 -6.92 -32.36 -33.02
CA LYS A 63 -8.29 -32.04 -33.36
C LYS A 63 -9.19 -33.22 -33.04
N PRO A 64 -10.22 -33.04 -32.20
CA PRO A 64 -11.18 -34.10 -31.92
C PRO A 64 -12.05 -34.33 -33.15
N LEU A 65 -12.37 -35.59 -33.45
CA LEU A 65 -13.43 -35.98 -34.36
C LEU A 65 -14.76 -36.03 -33.62
N PRO A 66 -15.92 -36.09 -34.36
CA PRO A 66 -17.22 -36.21 -33.70
C PRO A 66 -17.29 -37.46 -32.83
N CYS A 67 -17.71 -37.28 -31.58
CA CYS A 67 -17.80 -38.31 -30.57
C CYS A 67 -19.28 -38.54 -30.19
N SER A 68 -19.82 -39.75 -30.42
CA SER A 68 -21.19 -40.14 -30.05
C SER A 68 -21.27 -40.98 -28.78
N ASP A 69 -20.26 -41.80 -28.57
CA ASP A 69 -20.17 -42.76 -27.49
C ASP A 69 -19.01 -42.44 -26.53
N ASP A 70 -18.43 -43.43 -25.88
CA ASP A 70 -17.35 -43.25 -24.96
C ASP A 70 -15.95 -43.26 -25.60
N VAL A 71 -15.86 -43.50 -26.91
CA VAL A 71 -14.60 -43.49 -27.66
C VAL A 71 -14.41 -42.13 -28.34
N LEU A 72 -13.28 -41.52 -28.11
CA LEU A 72 -12.83 -40.28 -28.73
C LEU A 72 -11.66 -40.54 -29.65
N GLU A 73 -11.80 -40.19 -30.91
CA GLU A 73 -10.73 -40.17 -31.89
C GLU A 73 -10.26 -38.71 -32.12
N CYS A 74 -8.93 -38.48 -32.13
CA CYS A 74 -8.32 -37.17 -32.41
C CYS A 74 -7.22 -37.33 -33.45
N VAL A 75 -7.11 -36.35 -34.36
CA VAL A 75 -6.10 -36.29 -35.41
C VAL A 75 -5.04 -35.24 -35.03
N TRP A 76 -3.75 -35.52 -35.28
CA TRP A 76 -2.67 -34.55 -35.01
C TRP A 76 -2.85 -33.26 -35.81
N ASP A 77 -2.73 -32.10 -35.16
CA ASP A 77 -2.77 -30.81 -35.86
C ASP A 77 -1.38 -30.46 -36.40
N GLY A 78 -1.12 -30.88 -37.65
CA GLY A 78 0.20 -30.80 -38.30
C GLY A 78 0.70 -29.40 -38.66
N ARG A 79 0.17 -28.31 -38.08
CA ARG A 79 0.56 -26.93 -38.41
C ARG A 79 1.96 -26.56 -37.92
N ASN A 80 2.62 -27.33 -37.06
CA ASN A 80 3.93 -27.05 -36.50
C ASN A 80 4.98 -28.16 -36.75
N GLY A 81 5.02 -28.70 -37.95
CA GLY A 81 6.15 -29.50 -38.41
C GLY A 81 6.32 -30.86 -37.71
N GLY A 82 5.72 -31.87 -38.28
CA GLY A 82 6.08 -33.27 -38.02
C GLY A 82 5.47 -33.89 -36.77
N GLN A 83 5.21 -35.17 -36.88
CA GLN A 83 4.83 -36.05 -35.78
C GLN A 83 5.88 -35.95 -34.66
N PRO A 84 5.50 -35.70 -33.40
CA PRO A 84 6.45 -35.75 -32.30
C PRO A 84 7.01 -37.17 -32.15
N ASP A 85 8.32 -37.31 -32.01
CA ASP A 85 8.90 -38.60 -31.64
C ASP A 85 8.49 -38.94 -30.20
N LEU A 86 7.49 -39.79 -30.08
CA LEU A 86 6.88 -40.20 -28.81
C LEU A 86 7.47 -41.51 -28.26
N THR A 87 8.52 -42.07 -28.87
CA THR A 87 9.10 -43.36 -28.46
C THR A 87 9.62 -43.39 -27.01
N ALA A 88 10.07 -42.23 -26.52
CA ALA A 88 10.53 -42.05 -25.14
C ALA A 88 9.47 -41.48 -24.19
N PHE A 89 8.22 -41.35 -24.61
CA PHE A 89 7.17 -40.66 -23.85
C PHE A 89 5.99 -41.62 -23.57
N ARG A 90 5.33 -41.40 -22.44
CA ARG A 90 4.08 -42.07 -22.08
C ARG A 90 2.94 -41.02 -22.06
N PHE A 91 1.77 -41.42 -22.50
CA PHE A 91 0.57 -40.63 -22.37
C PHE A 91 0.31 -40.28 -20.88
N LEU A 92 -0.03 -39.01 -20.61
CA LEU A 92 -0.31 -38.53 -19.27
C LEU A 92 -1.80 -38.17 -19.14
N GLN A 93 -2.30 -37.25 -19.95
CA GLN A 93 -3.68 -36.74 -19.89
C GLN A 93 -4.04 -35.92 -21.12
N LEU A 94 -5.35 -35.67 -21.27
CA LEU A 94 -5.91 -34.81 -22.28
C LEU A 94 -6.41 -33.51 -21.61
N LEU A 95 -6.06 -32.36 -22.15
CA LEU A 95 -6.52 -31.05 -21.68
C LEU A 95 -7.54 -30.49 -22.64
N VAL A 96 -8.79 -30.31 -22.16
CA VAL A 96 -9.92 -29.84 -22.95
C VAL A 96 -10.28 -28.40 -22.52
N PRO A 97 -10.13 -27.39 -23.38
CA PRO A 97 -10.46 -26.01 -23.05
C PRO A 97 -11.94 -25.83 -22.73
N ASN A 98 -12.25 -25.16 -21.62
CA ASN A 98 -13.61 -24.83 -21.20
C ASN A 98 -13.72 -23.38 -20.74
N GLY A 99 -13.59 -22.43 -21.67
CA GLY A 99 -13.56 -20.99 -21.35
C GLY A 99 -12.31 -20.59 -20.57
N HIS A 100 -12.48 -20.26 -19.28
CA HIS A 100 -11.38 -19.94 -18.36
C HIS A 100 -10.92 -21.13 -17.52
N GLN A 101 -11.47 -22.29 -17.77
CA GLN A 101 -11.18 -23.53 -17.07
C GLN A 101 -10.64 -24.54 -18.07
N VAL A 102 -10.00 -25.56 -17.55
CA VAL A 102 -9.50 -26.70 -18.34
C VAL A 102 -10.07 -27.97 -17.73
N LEU A 103 -10.64 -28.82 -18.57
CA LEU A 103 -11.00 -30.17 -18.16
C LEU A 103 -9.77 -31.05 -18.31
N ILE A 104 -9.34 -31.63 -17.21
CA ILE A 104 -8.33 -32.69 -17.20
C ILE A 104 -9.04 -34.02 -17.36
N VAL A 105 -8.75 -34.68 -18.47
CA VAL A 105 -9.32 -35.99 -18.81
C VAL A 105 -8.18 -37.00 -18.79
N ARG A 106 -8.34 -38.06 -18.02
CA ARG A 106 -7.40 -39.21 -17.96
C ARG A 106 -8.07 -40.44 -18.54
N PRO A 107 -8.14 -40.52 -19.89
CA PRO A 107 -8.79 -41.62 -20.57
C PRO A 107 -7.89 -42.86 -20.63
N GLU A 108 -8.48 -43.99 -20.94
CA GLU A 108 -7.73 -45.18 -21.33
C GLU A 108 -7.36 -45.06 -22.82
N VAL A 109 -6.09 -45.27 -23.14
CA VAL A 109 -5.56 -45.17 -24.50
C VAL A 109 -5.76 -46.48 -25.23
N LEU A 110 -6.49 -46.41 -26.34
CA LEU A 110 -6.67 -47.57 -27.23
C LEU A 110 -5.57 -47.63 -28.29
N ARG A 111 -5.26 -46.50 -28.91
CA ARG A 111 -4.30 -46.42 -30.02
C ARG A 111 -3.62 -45.09 -30.08
N ILE A 112 -2.32 -45.08 -30.36
CA ILE A 112 -1.55 -43.90 -30.75
C ILE A 112 -0.72 -44.30 -31.97
N ASP A 113 -0.93 -43.58 -33.09
CA ASP A 113 -0.22 -43.83 -34.33
C ASP A 113 0.12 -42.52 -35.07
N GLU A 114 0.59 -42.63 -36.30
CA GLU A 114 0.99 -41.51 -37.15
C GLU A 114 -0.17 -40.55 -37.47
N THR A 115 -1.40 -41.00 -37.39
CA THR A 115 -2.61 -40.24 -37.76
C THR A 115 -3.19 -39.50 -36.58
N GLY A 116 -3.09 -40.07 -35.36
CA GLY A 116 -3.70 -39.47 -34.17
C GLY A 116 -3.66 -40.34 -32.91
N ILE A 117 -4.64 -40.09 -32.06
CA ILE A 117 -4.85 -40.84 -30.82
C ILE A 117 -6.34 -41.22 -30.68
N GLU A 118 -6.56 -42.43 -30.22
CA GLU A 118 -7.89 -42.97 -29.90
C GLU A 118 -7.94 -43.37 -28.41
N VAL A 119 -8.98 -42.92 -27.71
CA VAL A 119 -9.08 -43.08 -26.25
C VAL A 119 -10.51 -43.37 -25.79
N ILE A 120 -10.66 -44.14 -24.70
CA ILE A 120 -11.93 -44.32 -23.99
C ILE A 120 -12.09 -43.23 -22.93
N LEU A 121 -13.15 -42.44 -22.99
CA LEU A 121 -13.42 -41.34 -22.06
C LEU A 121 -13.89 -41.89 -20.71
N PRO A 122 -13.33 -41.35 -19.58
CA PRO A 122 -13.72 -41.76 -18.23
C PRO A 122 -15.16 -41.28 -17.92
N GLU A 123 -15.82 -41.88 -16.94
CA GLU A 123 -17.16 -41.48 -16.50
C GLU A 123 -17.16 -40.05 -15.90
N LEU A 124 -16.08 -39.66 -15.23
CA LEU A 124 -15.89 -38.35 -14.61
C LEU A 124 -14.56 -37.75 -15.06
N CYS A 125 -14.54 -36.45 -15.28
CA CYS A 125 -13.32 -35.67 -15.49
C CYS A 125 -13.27 -34.49 -14.54
N VAL A 126 -12.07 -34.00 -14.27
CA VAL A 126 -11.82 -32.94 -13.30
C VAL A 126 -11.78 -31.59 -13.99
N LEU A 127 -12.52 -30.62 -13.45
CA LEU A 127 -12.53 -29.25 -13.93
C LEU A 127 -11.55 -28.42 -13.09
N VAL A 128 -10.49 -27.92 -13.72
CA VAL A 128 -9.45 -27.14 -13.08
C VAL A 128 -9.47 -25.72 -13.60
N THR A 129 -9.32 -24.77 -12.70
CA THR A 129 -9.25 -23.36 -13.09
C THR A 129 -7.84 -23.04 -13.57
N SER A 130 -7.69 -22.57 -14.81
CA SER A 130 -6.40 -22.13 -15.37
C SER A 130 -5.97 -20.75 -14.87
N ARG A 131 -6.74 -20.12 -13.99
CA ARG A 131 -6.47 -18.79 -13.48
C ARG A 131 -5.42 -18.83 -12.39
N LYS A 132 -4.46 -17.91 -12.44
CA LYS A 132 -3.43 -17.71 -11.41
C LYS A 132 -4.01 -17.22 -10.08
N THR A 133 -5.14 -16.50 -10.11
CA THR A 133 -5.76 -15.89 -8.94
C THR A 133 -7.28 -16.02 -8.99
N GLN A 134 -7.90 -16.17 -7.83
CA GLN A 134 -9.36 -16.19 -7.69
C GLN A 134 -9.95 -14.83 -8.07
N ARG A 135 -11.07 -14.82 -8.79
CA ARG A 135 -11.87 -13.61 -9.04
C ARG A 135 -13.04 -13.55 -8.07
N ARG A 136 -13.35 -12.34 -7.62
CA ARG A 136 -14.43 -12.06 -6.66
C ARG A 136 -15.40 -11.08 -7.26
N ASP A 137 -16.69 -11.38 -7.17
CA ASP A 137 -17.76 -10.52 -7.68
C ASP A 137 -17.86 -9.24 -6.85
N CYS A 138 -18.12 -8.12 -7.52
CA CYS A 138 -18.27 -6.80 -6.92
C CYS A 138 -19.68 -6.26 -7.14
N LYS A 139 -20.15 -5.44 -6.20
CA LYS A 139 -21.45 -4.79 -6.30
C LYS A 139 -21.38 -3.31 -5.91
N GLY A 140 -22.10 -2.47 -6.69
CA GLY A 140 -22.24 -1.05 -6.34
C GLY A 140 -21.01 -0.17 -6.58
N ILE A 141 -19.96 -0.70 -7.25
CA ILE A 141 -18.74 0.08 -7.54
C ILE A 141 -18.86 0.68 -8.93
N GLN A 142 -18.85 2.02 -8.99
CA GLN A 142 -18.82 2.78 -10.23
C GLN A 142 -17.41 2.76 -10.82
N ALA A 143 -17.32 2.65 -12.14
CA ALA A 143 -16.07 2.66 -12.87
C ALA A 143 -16.05 3.81 -13.88
N GLN A 144 -14.92 4.51 -13.95
CA GLN A 144 -14.65 5.53 -14.96
C GLN A 144 -13.33 5.19 -15.63
N LEU A 145 -13.34 5.03 -16.94
CA LEU A 145 -12.14 4.84 -17.75
C LEU A 145 -11.85 6.14 -18.49
N VAL A 146 -10.65 6.65 -18.31
CA VAL A 146 -10.18 7.89 -18.95
C VAL A 146 -9.00 7.59 -19.87
N GLN A 147 -9.11 8.05 -21.12
CA GLN A 147 -8.01 8.01 -22.08
C GLN A 147 -8.19 9.15 -23.09
N ASN A 148 -7.10 9.83 -23.46
CA ASN A 148 -7.10 10.91 -24.45
C ASN A 148 -8.19 11.97 -24.20
N SER A 149 -8.34 12.41 -22.95
CA SER A 149 -9.37 13.38 -22.51
C SER A 149 -10.82 12.90 -22.74
N THR A 150 -11.03 11.63 -23.01
CA THR A 150 -12.35 11.02 -23.12
C THR A 150 -12.60 10.13 -21.89
N MET A 151 -13.83 10.19 -21.36
CA MET A 151 -14.22 9.43 -20.18
C MET A 151 -15.42 8.52 -20.48
N PHE A 152 -15.29 7.24 -20.16
CA PHE A 152 -16.35 6.24 -20.24
C PHE A 152 -16.80 5.83 -18.84
N TYR A 153 -18.10 5.65 -18.65
CA TYR A 153 -18.71 5.32 -17.36
C TYR A 153 -19.23 3.90 -17.36
N GLY A 154 -19.21 3.28 -16.19
CA GLY A 154 -19.74 1.92 -16.02
C GLY A 154 -19.61 1.40 -14.61
N VAL A 155 -19.42 0.09 -14.48
CA VAL A 155 -19.36 -0.59 -13.18
C VAL A 155 -18.23 -1.62 -13.15
N LEU A 156 -17.69 -1.86 -11.96
CA LEU A 156 -16.81 -2.98 -11.69
C LEU A 156 -17.67 -4.24 -11.50
N LEU A 157 -17.41 -5.27 -12.28
CA LEU A 157 -18.13 -6.56 -12.22
C LEU A 157 -17.48 -7.51 -11.22
N ASP A 158 -16.19 -7.73 -11.40
CA ASP A 158 -15.36 -8.60 -10.57
C ASP A 158 -13.90 -8.15 -10.59
N PHE A 159 -13.12 -8.59 -9.63
CA PHE A 159 -11.67 -8.32 -9.57
C PHE A 159 -10.89 -9.54 -9.09
N SER A 160 -9.57 -9.49 -9.26
CA SER A 160 -8.59 -10.36 -8.62
C SER A 160 -7.42 -9.51 -8.10
N ALA A 161 -6.50 -10.09 -7.36
CA ALA A 161 -5.32 -9.36 -6.87
C ALA A 161 -4.44 -8.72 -7.97
N ILE A 162 -4.65 -9.10 -9.24
CA ILE A 162 -3.84 -8.64 -10.38
C ILE A 162 -4.64 -7.92 -11.47
N SER A 163 -5.97 -8.02 -11.48
CA SER A 163 -6.77 -7.46 -12.58
C SER A 163 -8.18 -7.08 -12.18
N LEU A 164 -8.75 -6.12 -12.89
CA LEU A 164 -10.08 -5.56 -12.71
C LEU A 164 -10.91 -5.85 -13.95
N HIS A 165 -12.18 -6.24 -13.79
CA HIS A 165 -13.13 -6.50 -14.86
C HIS A 165 -14.26 -5.48 -14.79
N VAL A 166 -14.29 -4.57 -15.74
CA VAL A 166 -15.27 -3.48 -15.80
C VAL A 166 -16.17 -3.60 -17.00
N GLU A 167 -17.42 -3.20 -16.84
CA GLU A 167 -18.37 -3.02 -17.93
C GLU A 167 -18.62 -1.52 -18.12
N LEU A 168 -18.33 -1.01 -19.31
CA LEU A 168 -18.42 0.41 -19.64
C LEU A 168 -19.48 0.65 -20.70
N THR A 169 -20.07 1.83 -20.69
CA THR A 169 -21.09 2.29 -21.63
C THR A 169 -20.56 3.48 -22.44
N ALA A 170 -20.71 3.41 -23.75
CA ALA A 170 -20.45 4.54 -24.65
C ALA A 170 -21.76 5.28 -24.91
N LEU A 171 -21.79 6.57 -24.55
CA LEU A 171 -22.94 7.48 -24.79
C LEU A 171 -22.61 8.37 -25.98
N PRO A 172 -23.47 8.45 -27.01
CA PRO A 172 -23.24 9.32 -28.16
C PRO A 172 -22.93 10.77 -27.74
N PRO A 173 -21.96 11.44 -28.38
CA PRO A 173 -21.22 11.03 -29.59
C PRO A 173 -20.04 10.07 -29.37
N GLN A 174 -19.78 9.61 -28.14
CA GLN A 174 -18.68 8.72 -27.81
C GLN A 174 -18.83 7.34 -28.45
N THR A 175 -17.72 6.75 -28.86
CA THR A 175 -17.64 5.39 -29.34
C THR A 175 -16.42 4.68 -28.76
N PHE A 176 -16.48 3.36 -28.57
CA PHE A 176 -15.33 2.57 -28.12
C PHE A 176 -14.19 2.49 -29.15
N GLN A 177 -14.36 3.02 -30.34
CA GLN A 177 -13.28 3.16 -31.32
C GLN A 177 -12.26 4.24 -30.90
N TRP A 178 -12.63 5.14 -30.00
CA TRP A 178 -11.72 6.16 -29.44
C TRP A 178 -10.75 5.60 -28.40
N ILE A 179 -10.97 4.37 -27.93
CA ILE A 179 -10.06 3.71 -27.00
C ILE A 179 -8.94 3.03 -27.79
N ASP A 180 -7.72 3.45 -27.51
CA ASP A 180 -6.51 2.78 -27.97
C ASP A 180 -6.17 1.65 -26.98
N ASN A 181 -6.25 0.40 -27.43
CA ASN A 181 -6.02 -0.77 -26.60
C ASN A 181 -4.52 -1.03 -26.32
N GLU A 182 -3.63 -0.42 -27.07
CA GLU A 182 -2.17 -0.58 -26.93
C GLU A 182 -1.58 0.41 -25.90
N SER A 183 -2.28 1.52 -25.70
CA SER A 183 -1.88 2.56 -24.75
C SER A 183 -2.51 2.35 -23.38
N CYS A 184 -1.83 2.86 -22.34
CA CYS A 184 -2.36 2.84 -20.99
C CYS A 184 -3.61 3.72 -20.84
N ILE A 185 -4.46 3.33 -19.92
CA ILE A 185 -5.68 4.05 -19.52
C ILE A 185 -5.58 4.45 -18.05
N THR A 186 -6.32 5.46 -17.64
CA THR A 186 -6.58 5.72 -16.22
C THR A 186 -7.92 5.13 -15.83
N LEU A 187 -7.93 4.25 -14.83
CA LEU A 187 -9.16 3.70 -14.26
C LEU A 187 -9.41 4.32 -12.89
N ILE A 188 -10.64 4.79 -12.66
CA ILE A 188 -11.10 5.32 -11.38
C ILE A 188 -12.28 4.47 -10.93
N LEU A 189 -12.22 3.95 -9.70
CA LEU A 189 -13.30 3.22 -9.06
C LEU A 189 -13.75 3.96 -7.81
N SER A 190 -15.06 4.12 -7.67
CA SER A 190 -15.66 4.80 -6.52
C SER A 190 -16.96 4.13 -6.08
N ASN A 191 -17.29 4.30 -4.83
CA ASN A 191 -18.66 4.10 -4.34
C ASN A 191 -19.35 5.47 -4.18
N SER A 192 -20.55 5.50 -3.57
CA SER A 192 -21.30 6.74 -3.33
C SER A 192 -20.55 7.76 -2.47
N ASN A 193 -19.58 7.36 -1.68
CA ASN A 193 -18.98 8.18 -0.64
C ASN A 193 -17.55 8.58 -0.96
N GLU A 194 -16.77 7.70 -1.62
CA GLU A 194 -15.36 7.97 -1.84
C GLU A 194 -14.73 7.16 -2.98
N MET A 195 -13.55 7.63 -3.39
CA MET A 195 -12.71 6.98 -4.38
C MET A 195 -11.94 5.83 -3.75
N LEU A 196 -12.12 4.62 -4.31
CA LEU A 196 -11.54 3.38 -3.81
C LEU A 196 -10.31 2.93 -4.62
N TYR A 197 -10.18 3.41 -5.84
CA TYR A 197 -9.04 3.14 -6.71
C TYR A 197 -8.88 4.28 -7.73
N ALA A 198 -7.67 4.68 -8.02
CA ALA A 198 -7.34 5.52 -9.15
C ALA A 198 -5.91 5.24 -9.60
N GLY A 199 -5.73 4.72 -10.79
CA GLY A 199 -4.41 4.34 -11.27
C GLY A 199 -4.35 4.08 -12.76
N GLU A 200 -3.13 4.07 -13.28
CA GLU A 200 -2.84 3.68 -14.65
C GLU A 200 -3.00 2.16 -14.80
N CYS A 201 -3.70 1.75 -15.85
CA CYS A 201 -3.94 0.36 -16.17
C CYS A 201 -3.64 0.07 -17.65
N ARG A 202 -3.33 -1.19 -17.93
CA ARG A 202 -3.20 -1.72 -19.29
C ARG A 202 -4.43 -2.57 -19.60
N ILE A 203 -4.99 -2.41 -20.81
CA ILE A 203 -6.06 -3.27 -21.31
C ILE A 203 -5.46 -4.61 -21.73
N VAL A 204 -5.92 -5.70 -21.09
CA VAL A 204 -5.48 -7.07 -21.40
C VAL A 204 -6.44 -7.73 -22.38
N LYS A 205 -7.75 -7.47 -22.19
CA LYS A 205 -8.81 -8.08 -23.02
C LYS A 205 -10.05 -7.20 -23.00
N HIS A 206 -10.77 -7.20 -24.12
CA HIS A 206 -12.09 -6.58 -24.19
C HIS A 206 -13.07 -7.47 -24.99
N SER A 207 -14.38 -7.29 -24.75
CA SER A 207 -15.45 -7.89 -25.55
C SER A 207 -15.76 -7.02 -26.77
N SER A 208 -16.48 -7.56 -27.72
CA SER A 208 -17.11 -6.79 -28.80
C SER A 208 -18.44 -6.21 -28.32
N GLY A 209 -18.72 -4.94 -28.64
CA GLY A 209 -19.97 -4.28 -28.30
C GLY A 209 -19.95 -2.82 -28.73
N LEU A 210 -21.07 -2.28 -29.23
CA LEU A 210 -21.16 -0.89 -29.68
C LEU A 210 -21.58 0.05 -28.54
N LYS A 211 -22.58 -0.33 -27.73
CA LYS A 211 -23.10 0.48 -26.63
C LYS A 211 -22.46 0.15 -25.30
N THR A 212 -22.24 -1.14 -25.04
CA THR A 212 -21.65 -1.64 -23.80
C THR A 212 -20.52 -2.59 -24.14
N ARG A 213 -19.41 -2.45 -23.45
CA ARG A 213 -18.22 -3.27 -23.65
C ARG A 213 -17.57 -3.62 -22.32
N ARG A 214 -17.09 -4.85 -22.20
CA ARG A 214 -16.36 -5.34 -21.02
C ARG A 214 -14.88 -5.30 -21.28
N PHE A 215 -14.14 -4.83 -20.28
CA PHE A 215 -12.69 -4.73 -20.30
C PHE A 215 -12.10 -5.46 -19.11
N ILE A 216 -11.04 -6.23 -19.34
CA ILE A 216 -10.16 -6.74 -18.30
C ILE A 216 -8.91 -5.88 -18.35
N VAL A 217 -8.60 -5.23 -17.24
CA VAL A 217 -7.46 -4.32 -17.14
C VAL A 217 -6.55 -4.71 -15.97
N GLU A 218 -5.27 -4.49 -16.13
CA GLU A 218 -4.24 -4.75 -15.10
C GLU A 218 -3.59 -3.44 -14.69
N PRO A 219 -3.46 -3.15 -13.37
CA PRO A 219 -2.68 -2.02 -12.87
C PRO A 219 -1.23 -2.10 -13.34
N THR A 220 -0.68 -0.98 -13.82
CA THR A 220 0.75 -0.90 -14.21
C THR A 220 1.66 -0.68 -13.01
N GLY A 221 1.10 -0.21 -11.90
CA GLY A 221 1.83 0.13 -10.67
C GLY A 221 2.73 1.37 -10.80
N ARG A 222 2.71 2.08 -11.94
CA ARG A 222 3.57 3.23 -12.20
C ARG A 222 3.08 4.52 -11.57
N GLU A 223 1.77 4.71 -11.47
CA GLU A 223 1.16 5.90 -10.86
C GLU A 223 0.13 5.49 -9.80
N ILE A 224 0.45 5.76 -8.55
CA ILE A 224 -0.45 5.62 -7.42
C ILE A 224 -0.83 7.04 -6.98
N GLN A 225 -2.03 7.50 -7.35
CA GLN A 225 -2.41 8.91 -7.28
C GLN A 225 -2.55 9.48 -5.86
N ARG A 226 -2.74 8.66 -4.82
CA ARG A 226 -2.89 9.15 -3.44
C ARG A 226 -1.64 9.03 -2.59
N HIS A 227 -0.89 7.97 -2.75
CA HIS A 227 0.35 7.79 -1.99
C HIS A 227 1.49 8.56 -2.66
N LYS A 228 2.13 9.46 -1.91
CA LYS A 228 3.37 10.14 -2.35
C LYS A 228 4.56 9.32 -1.83
N PRO A 229 5.45 8.80 -2.70
CA PRO A 229 6.66 8.12 -2.27
C PRO A 229 7.49 9.01 -1.35
N LYS A 230 8.07 8.43 -0.31
CA LYS A 230 8.99 9.14 0.60
C LYS A 230 10.42 8.94 0.16
N GLU A 231 11.18 10.01 0.13
CA GLU A 231 12.63 9.98 -0.11
C GLU A 231 13.34 9.21 1.02
N PHE A 232 12.95 9.47 2.26
CA PHE A 232 13.46 8.78 3.45
C PHE A 232 12.39 7.87 4.03
N ARG A 233 12.65 6.57 4.05
CA ARG A 233 11.73 5.57 4.63
C ARG A 233 12.03 5.39 6.12
N SER A 234 10.98 5.39 6.93
CA SER A 234 11.09 5.00 8.35
C SER A 234 11.49 3.53 8.47
N THR A 235 12.29 3.20 9.48
CA THR A 235 12.63 1.82 9.80
C THR A 235 11.37 1.02 10.10
N ARG A 236 11.20 -0.12 9.48
CA ARG A 236 10.12 -1.06 9.74
C ARG A 236 10.50 -2.01 10.85
N GLN A 237 9.55 -2.38 11.67
CA GLN A 237 9.77 -3.26 12.81
C GLN A 237 8.81 -4.43 12.78
N GLU A 238 9.33 -5.61 13.05
CA GLU A 238 8.56 -6.81 13.33
C GLU A 238 8.17 -6.78 14.80
N LEU A 239 6.88 -6.75 15.07
CA LEU A 239 6.34 -6.74 16.44
C LEU A 239 5.91 -8.15 16.85
N VAL A 240 6.15 -8.50 18.11
CA VAL A 240 5.76 -9.79 18.69
C VAL A 240 4.89 -9.54 19.92
N PRO A 241 3.61 -9.96 19.93
CA PRO A 241 2.88 -10.58 18.82
C PRO A 241 2.60 -9.61 17.65
N SER A 242 2.50 -10.17 16.45
CA SER A 242 2.16 -9.39 15.25
C SER A 242 0.74 -8.80 15.35
N PRO A 243 0.54 -7.52 15.03
CA PRO A 243 -0.80 -6.91 15.01
C PRO A 243 -1.72 -7.58 13.98
N ASN A 244 -3.01 -7.67 14.31
CA ASN A 244 -4.03 -8.08 13.35
C ASN A 244 -4.46 -6.87 12.52
N VAL A 245 -4.66 -7.11 11.22
CA VAL A 245 -5.11 -6.13 10.23
C VAL A 245 -6.52 -6.51 9.82
N ILE A 246 -7.51 -5.74 10.28
CA ILE A 246 -8.92 -6.05 10.11
C ILE A 246 -9.59 -4.94 9.31
N PHE A 247 -10.27 -5.28 8.23
CA PHE A 247 -11.00 -4.31 7.42
C PHE A 247 -12.17 -4.94 6.67
N LYS A 248 -13.14 -4.11 6.30
CA LYS A 248 -14.17 -4.45 5.33
C LYS A 248 -13.61 -4.19 3.92
N HIS A 249 -13.54 -5.23 3.10
CA HIS A 249 -12.97 -5.09 1.76
C HIS A 249 -13.81 -4.14 0.89
N PRO A 250 -13.21 -3.09 0.27
CA PRO A 250 -13.96 -2.01 -0.33
C PRO A 250 -14.80 -2.42 -1.57
N PHE A 251 -14.45 -3.54 -2.23
CA PHE A 251 -15.19 -4.00 -3.42
C PHE A 251 -16.18 -5.13 -3.13
N THR A 252 -15.90 -6.01 -2.16
CA THR A 252 -16.73 -7.19 -1.87
C THR A 252 -17.54 -7.07 -0.59
N GLU A 253 -17.21 -6.09 0.26
CA GLU A 253 -17.78 -5.88 1.59
C GLU A 253 -17.51 -7.02 2.61
N GLU A 254 -16.72 -8.01 2.26
CA GLU A 254 -16.29 -9.09 3.14
C GLU A 254 -15.33 -8.57 4.23
N ILE A 255 -15.42 -9.14 5.42
CA ILE A 255 -14.47 -8.83 6.50
C ILE A 255 -13.21 -9.65 6.28
N ILE A 256 -12.09 -8.95 6.12
CA ILE A 256 -10.77 -9.53 5.95
C ILE A 256 -9.97 -9.37 7.24
N ASN A 257 -9.25 -10.43 7.62
CA ASN A 257 -8.35 -10.43 8.77
C ASN A 257 -7.01 -11.03 8.37
N LEU A 258 -5.97 -10.19 8.38
CA LEU A 258 -4.59 -10.54 8.04
C LEU A 258 -3.67 -10.25 9.23
N LYS A 259 -2.40 -10.68 9.15
CA LYS A 259 -1.37 -10.33 10.13
C LYS A 259 -0.36 -9.38 9.50
N ALA A 260 0.00 -8.34 10.25
CA ALA A 260 1.11 -7.48 9.84
C ALA A 260 2.44 -8.23 9.97
N LEU A 261 3.27 -8.19 8.92
CA LEU A 261 4.65 -8.70 8.95
C LEU A 261 5.58 -7.70 9.62
N ASP A 262 5.48 -6.45 9.18
CA ASP A 262 6.29 -5.35 9.69
C ASP A 262 5.45 -4.07 9.74
N VAL A 263 5.77 -3.17 10.67
CA VAL A 263 5.06 -1.90 10.89
C VAL A 263 6.06 -0.75 10.98
N ALA A 264 5.69 0.39 10.40
CA ALA A 264 6.39 1.67 10.52
C ALA A 264 5.37 2.80 10.78
N GLY A 265 5.82 3.97 11.17
CA GLY A 265 4.94 5.11 11.44
C GLY A 265 4.13 5.63 10.23
N SER A 266 4.41 5.15 9.03
CA SER A 266 3.71 5.58 7.81
C SER A 266 3.11 4.44 7.00
N GLY A 267 3.16 3.22 7.50
CA GLY A 267 2.63 2.05 6.80
C GLY A 267 3.12 0.74 7.37
N PHE A 268 2.63 -0.35 6.83
CA PHE A 268 2.94 -1.71 7.25
C PHE A 268 2.89 -2.66 6.06
N SER A 269 3.34 -3.89 6.25
CA SER A 269 3.15 -4.94 5.26
C SER A 269 2.39 -6.11 5.84
N VAL A 270 1.68 -6.83 4.97
CA VAL A 270 0.94 -8.04 5.29
C VAL A 270 1.33 -9.16 4.34
N GLU A 271 1.01 -10.39 4.71
CA GLU A 271 1.19 -11.57 3.88
C GLU A 271 -0.14 -12.15 3.45
N GLU A 272 -0.26 -12.51 2.17
CA GLU A 272 -1.39 -13.22 1.59
C GLU A 272 -0.92 -14.45 0.79
N ASN A 273 -1.79 -15.43 0.60
CA ASN A 273 -1.55 -16.50 -0.36
C ASN A 273 -1.93 -16.02 -1.77
N GLU A 274 -1.10 -16.26 -2.78
CA GLU A 274 -1.32 -15.82 -4.16
C GLU A 274 -2.70 -16.23 -4.69
N ASP A 275 -3.13 -17.46 -4.42
CA ASP A 275 -4.39 -17.99 -4.95
C ASP A 275 -5.64 -17.31 -4.37
N SER A 276 -5.60 -16.85 -3.13
CA SER A 276 -6.72 -16.22 -2.40
C SER A 276 -6.55 -14.74 -2.14
N ALA A 277 -5.49 -14.12 -2.66
CA ALA A 277 -5.16 -12.73 -2.42
C ALA A 277 -6.30 -11.78 -2.80
N VAL A 278 -6.50 -10.78 -1.96
CA VAL A 278 -7.55 -9.76 -2.11
C VAL A 278 -7.02 -8.34 -2.26
N LEU A 279 -5.74 -8.11 -1.94
CA LEU A 279 -5.14 -6.79 -2.00
C LEU A 279 -4.60 -6.51 -3.40
N LEU A 280 -5.11 -5.46 -4.03
CA LEU A 280 -4.69 -4.99 -5.36
C LEU A 280 -3.87 -3.70 -5.22
N PRO A 281 -2.68 -3.57 -5.81
CA PRO A 281 -1.93 -2.32 -5.81
C PRO A 281 -2.75 -1.14 -6.34
N GLY A 282 -2.74 -0.03 -5.61
CA GLY A 282 -3.55 1.17 -5.89
C GLY A 282 -4.90 1.22 -5.14
N MET A 283 -5.38 0.09 -4.61
CA MET A 283 -6.63 0.04 -3.86
C MET A 283 -6.55 0.85 -2.56
N VAL A 284 -7.56 1.66 -2.31
CA VAL A 284 -7.73 2.43 -1.07
C VAL A 284 -8.72 1.70 -0.18
N ILE A 285 -8.32 1.46 1.06
CA ILE A 285 -9.16 0.91 2.12
C ILE A 285 -9.49 2.07 3.07
N PRO A 286 -10.74 2.54 3.08
CA PRO A 286 -11.15 3.72 3.84
C PRO A 286 -11.01 3.56 5.35
N GLU A 287 -11.43 2.41 5.85
CA GLU A 287 -11.47 2.07 7.26
C GLU A 287 -10.76 0.74 7.49
N LEU A 288 -9.59 0.81 8.09
CA LEU A 288 -8.80 -0.35 8.47
C LEU A 288 -8.41 -0.24 9.95
N LYS A 289 -8.50 -1.35 10.67
CA LYS A 289 -8.16 -1.45 12.09
C LYS A 289 -6.90 -2.28 12.26
N LEU A 290 -5.88 -1.68 12.90
CA LEU A 290 -4.73 -2.40 13.42
C LEU A 290 -4.99 -2.74 14.89
N ASP A 291 -5.09 -4.01 15.22
CA ASP A 291 -5.32 -4.50 16.59
C ASP A 291 -4.02 -5.03 17.19
N PHE A 292 -3.53 -4.34 18.20
CA PHE A 292 -2.30 -4.67 18.92
C PHE A 292 -2.61 -5.56 20.12
N ALA A 293 -2.82 -6.86 19.87
CA ALA A 293 -3.08 -7.89 20.88
C ALA A 293 -4.25 -7.55 21.85
N GLY A 294 -5.27 -6.85 21.35
CA GLY A 294 -6.42 -6.41 22.16
C GLY A 294 -6.12 -5.26 23.13
N THR A 295 -4.85 -4.82 23.24
CA THR A 295 -4.46 -3.74 24.14
C THR A 295 -4.96 -2.39 23.66
N PHE A 296 -4.78 -2.11 22.38
CA PHE A 296 -5.33 -0.92 21.71
C PHE A 296 -5.53 -1.18 20.20
N LYS A 297 -6.39 -0.38 19.60
CA LYS A 297 -6.71 -0.43 18.18
C LYS A 297 -6.46 0.93 17.56
N ILE A 298 -5.94 0.91 16.33
CA ILE A 298 -5.72 2.10 15.52
C ILE A 298 -6.64 1.99 14.31
N GLU A 299 -7.43 3.02 14.06
CA GLU A 299 -8.22 3.14 12.85
C GLU A 299 -7.50 4.05 11.86
N CYS A 300 -7.31 3.59 10.63
CA CYS A 300 -6.60 4.34 9.62
C CYS A 300 -7.15 4.11 8.22
N LYS A 301 -6.95 5.10 7.35
CA LYS A 301 -7.15 5.01 5.91
C LYS A 301 -5.84 4.61 5.27
N VAL A 302 -5.86 3.61 4.40
CA VAL A 302 -4.64 3.09 3.78
C VAL A 302 -4.78 2.90 2.28
N GLN A 303 -3.63 2.85 1.60
CA GLN A 303 -3.55 2.45 0.19
C GLN A 303 -2.57 1.30 0.03
N VAL A 304 -2.95 0.29 -0.75
CA VAL A 304 -2.06 -0.79 -1.17
C VAL A 304 -1.05 -0.22 -2.17
N VAL A 305 0.24 -0.29 -1.86
CA VAL A 305 1.30 0.35 -2.66
C VAL A 305 1.99 -0.65 -3.58
N TYR A 306 2.21 -1.86 -3.10
CA TYR A 306 2.86 -2.92 -3.88
C TYR A 306 2.39 -4.30 -3.42
N SER A 307 2.54 -5.27 -4.32
CA SER A 307 2.46 -6.69 -4.05
C SER A 307 3.69 -7.36 -4.66
N LEU A 308 4.45 -8.10 -3.85
CA LEU A 308 5.68 -8.79 -4.25
C LEU A 308 5.58 -10.26 -3.90
N LEU A 309 5.96 -11.11 -4.84
CA LEU A 309 6.06 -12.55 -4.60
C LEU A 309 7.23 -12.80 -3.64
N LEU A 310 6.96 -13.48 -2.54
CA LEU A 310 7.99 -14.06 -1.68
C LEU A 310 8.38 -15.41 -2.28
N ASP A 311 9.59 -15.90 -1.97
CA ASP A 311 10.14 -17.14 -2.53
C ASP A 311 9.15 -18.32 -2.48
N GLU A 312 9.19 -19.15 -3.52
CA GLU A 312 8.37 -20.36 -3.67
C GLU A 312 8.64 -21.34 -2.52
N GLY A 313 7.81 -21.24 -1.48
CA GLY A 313 7.81 -22.20 -0.37
C GLY A 313 7.07 -23.49 -0.75
N ARG A 314 7.30 -24.58 0.01
CA ARG A 314 6.59 -25.86 -0.19
C ARG A 314 5.06 -25.75 -0.01
N ASP A 315 4.56 -24.68 0.60
CA ASP A 315 3.14 -24.45 0.94
C ASP A 315 2.42 -23.45 0.00
N GLY A 316 2.92 -23.25 -1.21
CA GLY A 316 2.34 -22.30 -2.20
C GLY A 316 3.04 -20.95 -2.23
N ASN A 317 2.71 -20.15 -3.24
CA ASN A 317 3.29 -18.84 -3.44
C ASN A 317 2.68 -17.85 -2.45
N ARG A 318 3.53 -17.12 -1.73
CA ARG A 318 3.12 -16.07 -0.79
C ARG A 318 3.40 -14.69 -1.36
N LEU A 319 2.48 -13.77 -1.14
CA LEU A 319 2.60 -12.37 -1.55
C LEU A 319 2.83 -11.49 -0.32
N LYS A 320 3.82 -10.63 -0.39
CA LYS A 320 4.02 -9.53 0.56
C LYS A 320 3.38 -8.26 -0.01
N CYS A 321 2.31 -7.79 0.62
CA CYS A 321 1.62 -6.58 0.23
C CYS A 321 2.00 -5.43 1.17
N GLY A 322 2.44 -4.31 0.60
CA GLY A 322 2.77 -3.10 1.34
C GLY A 322 1.60 -2.12 1.33
N LEU A 323 1.24 -1.61 2.51
CA LEU A 323 0.17 -0.64 2.71
C LEU A 323 0.75 0.65 3.29
N ALA A 324 0.41 1.77 2.67
CA ALA A 324 0.76 3.11 3.16
C ALA A 324 -0.43 3.72 3.90
N MET A 325 -0.18 4.27 5.06
CA MET A 325 -1.18 5.06 5.78
C MET A 325 -1.37 6.40 5.07
N LEU A 326 -2.60 6.68 4.67
CA LEU A 326 -2.99 7.95 4.04
C LEU A 326 -3.44 8.97 5.09
N ASP A 327 -4.17 8.48 6.09
CA ASP A 327 -4.63 9.30 7.21
C ASP A 327 -4.98 8.43 8.41
N LEU A 328 -4.80 8.98 9.61
CA LEU A 328 -5.24 8.43 10.89
C LEU A 328 -5.27 9.54 11.94
N ASP A 329 -5.95 9.26 13.07
CA ASP A 329 -6.01 10.20 14.19
C ASP A 329 -4.62 10.49 14.76
N ILE A 330 -4.38 11.76 15.16
CA ILE A 330 -3.08 12.21 15.66
C ILE A 330 -2.68 11.52 16.99
N GLN A 331 -3.64 11.17 17.82
CA GLN A 331 -3.35 10.46 19.08
C GLN A 331 -2.98 9.02 18.81
N ASP A 332 -3.70 8.36 17.89
CA ASP A 332 -3.39 6.99 17.47
C ASP A 332 -2.04 6.91 16.76
N HIS A 333 -1.71 7.89 15.92
CA HIS A 333 -0.38 7.98 15.32
C HIS A 333 0.73 8.15 16.38
N THR A 334 0.47 8.99 17.38
CA THR A 334 1.41 9.19 18.48
C THR A 334 1.63 7.91 19.30
N ARG A 335 0.54 7.17 19.58
CA ARG A 335 0.61 5.87 20.27
C ARG A 335 1.40 4.84 19.45
N LEU A 336 1.15 4.77 18.14
CA LEU A 336 1.87 3.89 17.23
C LEU A 336 3.38 4.20 17.25
N LEU A 337 3.76 5.48 17.10
CA LEU A 337 5.16 5.87 17.11
C LEU A 337 5.80 5.65 18.47
N GLY A 338 5.08 5.87 19.57
CA GLY A 338 5.54 5.56 20.91
C GLY A 338 5.88 4.07 21.08
N LEU A 339 4.98 3.18 20.62
CA LEU A 339 5.20 1.74 20.64
C LEU A 339 6.41 1.34 19.79
N LEU A 340 6.52 1.87 18.58
CA LEU A 340 7.64 1.58 17.69
C LEU A 340 8.98 2.08 18.25
N GLN A 341 8.99 3.24 18.90
CA GLN A 341 10.20 3.76 19.55
C GLN A 341 10.62 2.90 20.75
N GLN A 342 9.67 2.50 21.60
CA GLN A 342 9.96 1.60 22.72
C GLN A 342 10.43 0.21 22.28
N ALA A 343 9.90 -0.30 21.17
CA ALA A 343 10.36 -1.56 20.59
C ALA A 343 11.81 -1.48 20.09
N MET A 344 12.26 -0.30 19.65
CA MET A 344 13.67 -0.05 19.27
C MET A 344 14.57 0.21 20.46
N ASP A 345 14.11 1.02 21.41
CA ASP A 345 14.84 1.42 22.60
C ASP A 345 13.86 1.60 23.76
N LYS A 346 13.92 0.67 24.73
CA LYS A 346 13.05 0.64 25.90
C LYS A 346 13.07 1.91 26.76
N ASN A 347 14.09 2.74 26.61
CA ASN A 347 14.29 3.99 27.34
C ASN A 347 13.72 5.22 26.62
N SER A 348 13.13 5.02 25.44
CA SER A 348 12.54 6.07 24.59
C SER A 348 11.04 6.17 24.81
N TYR A 349 10.54 7.37 25.09
CA TYR A 349 9.12 7.61 25.36
C TYR A 349 8.61 8.80 24.54
N LEU A 350 7.41 8.65 23.97
CA LEU A 350 6.71 9.68 23.23
C LEU A 350 5.34 9.93 23.85
N CYS A 351 5.09 11.14 24.35
CA CYS A 351 3.82 11.57 24.95
C CYS A 351 3.27 10.64 26.05
N ASN A 352 4.15 9.94 26.75
CA ASN A 352 3.76 9.15 27.90
C ASN A 352 3.50 10.05 29.11
N PRO A 353 2.62 9.64 30.03
CA PRO A 353 2.52 10.29 31.34
C PRO A 353 3.91 10.36 31.98
N VAL A 354 4.35 11.56 32.29
CA VAL A 354 5.68 11.82 32.88
C VAL A 354 5.46 12.28 34.29
N ASP A 355 6.33 11.84 35.19
CA ASP A 355 6.43 12.46 36.49
C ASP A 355 6.91 13.91 36.30
N LEU A 356 5.99 14.86 36.54
CA LEU A 356 6.26 16.28 36.34
C LEU A 356 7.30 16.80 37.34
N ASP A 357 7.38 16.24 38.53
CA ASP A 357 8.39 16.66 39.53
C ASP A 357 9.79 16.21 39.08
N GLU A 358 9.93 14.98 38.54
CA GLU A 358 11.17 14.51 37.94
C GLU A 358 11.55 15.33 36.69
N LEU A 359 10.58 15.75 35.88
CA LEU A 359 10.84 16.60 34.73
C LEU A 359 11.36 17.98 35.14
N TRP A 360 10.80 18.59 36.19
CA TRP A 360 11.28 19.84 36.70
C TRP A 360 12.69 19.70 37.32
N ASN A 361 12.93 18.64 38.09
CA ASN A 361 14.27 18.32 38.60
C ASN A 361 15.29 18.22 37.45
N PHE A 362 14.94 17.49 36.39
CA PHE A 362 15.77 17.37 35.19
C PHE A 362 16.08 18.73 34.54
N PHE A 363 15.10 19.65 34.43
CA PHE A 363 15.35 20.97 33.84
C PHE A 363 16.36 21.81 34.65
N PHE A 364 16.37 21.66 35.95
CA PHE A 364 17.40 22.29 36.81
C PHE A 364 18.75 21.59 36.65
N GLU A 365 18.81 20.28 36.77
CA GLU A 365 20.05 19.50 36.65
C GLU A 365 20.75 19.66 35.30
N SER A 366 19.97 19.71 34.20
CA SER A 366 20.51 19.88 32.84
C SER A 366 20.99 21.30 32.54
N GLY A 367 20.72 22.26 33.44
CA GLY A 367 21.04 23.68 33.25
C GLY A 367 20.10 24.37 32.22
N PHE A 368 19.01 23.73 31.84
CA PHE A 368 17.98 24.35 30.98
C PHE A 368 17.36 25.56 31.70
N ILE A 369 17.10 25.43 33.01
CA ILE A 369 16.74 26.52 33.89
C ILE A 369 18.03 27.02 34.54
N TYR A 370 18.51 28.17 34.10
CA TYR A 370 19.72 28.78 34.59
C TYR A 370 19.43 29.95 35.59
N PRO A 371 20.37 30.31 36.44
CA PRO A 371 20.13 31.23 37.58
C PRO A 371 19.42 32.54 37.23
N GLN A 372 19.74 33.16 36.09
CA GLN A 372 19.13 34.43 35.69
C GLN A 372 17.62 34.32 35.40
N LYS A 373 17.08 33.11 35.13
CA LYS A 373 15.65 32.88 34.93
C LYS A 373 14.91 32.56 36.23
N TYR A 374 15.61 32.22 37.28
CA TYR A 374 14.99 31.69 38.49
C TYR A 374 14.00 32.65 39.14
N ALA A 375 14.33 33.94 39.28
CA ALA A 375 13.42 34.93 39.85
C ALA A 375 12.11 35.07 39.08
N PHE A 376 12.17 35.01 37.75
CA PHE A 376 10.95 35.00 36.91
C PHE A 376 10.14 33.71 37.07
N LEU A 377 10.80 32.58 37.09
CA LEU A 377 10.13 31.28 37.26
C LEU A 377 9.49 31.15 38.64
N GLU A 378 10.15 31.62 39.70
CA GLU A 378 9.63 31.58 41.06
C GLU A 378 8.37 32.45 41.19
N SER A 379 8.38 33.64 40.62
CA SER A 379 7.20 34.53 40.67
C SER A 379 5.99 34.03 39.86
N ASN A 380 6.18 33.08 38.92
CA ASN A 380 5.13 32.55 38.06
C ASN A 380 5.04 31.01 38.13
N LYS A 381 5.59 30.39 39.14
CA LYS A 381 5.81 28.96 39.28
C LYS A 381 4.55 28.15 39.04
N ASP A 382 3.47 28.44 39.77
CA ASP A 382 2.23 27.66 39.69
C ASP A 382 1.55 27.79 38.32
N GLN A 383 1.58 28.98 37.73
CA GLN A 383 1.06 29.21 36.40
C GLN A 383 1.85 28.45 35.32
N ILE A 384 3.17 28.44 35.44
CA ILE A 384 4.05 27.73 34.49
C ILE A 384 3.83 26.21 34.59
N LYS A 385 3.76 25.67 35.82
CA LYS A 385 3.47 24.24 36.04
C LYS A 385 2.13 23.85 35.48
N ALA A 386 1.06 24.61 35.80
CA ALA A 386 -0.27 24.36 35.29
C ALA A 386 -0.36 24.45 33.77
N THR A 387 0.36 25.40 33.13
CA THR A 387 0.41 25.52 31.67
C THR A 387 1.11 24.32 31.04
N TYR A 388 2.21 23.87 31.66
CA TYR A 388 2.94 22.70 31.16
C TYR A 388 2.13 21.43 31.24
N GLU A 389 1.46 21.21 32.38
CA GLU A 389 0.54 20.08 32.55
C GLU A 389 -0.60 20.14 31.52
N LYS A 390 -1.26 21.29 31.38
CA LYS A 390 -2.33 21.48 30.41
C LYS A 390 -1.90 21.18 28.97
N LEU A 391 -0.72 21.61 28.56
CA LEU A 391 -0.21 21.36 27.21
C LEU A 391 0.12 19.88 26.96
N TYR A 392 0.92 19.29 27.81
CA TYR A 392 1.56 18.00 27.49
C TYR A 392 0.81 16.78 28.02
N THR A 393 -0.08 16.95 28.99
CA THR A 393 -0.90 15.83 29.50
C THR A 393 -2.35 15.90 29.03
N GLN A 394 -2.91 17.11 28.84
CA GLN A 394 -4.32 17.29 28.49
C GLN A 394 -4.55 17.58 27.00
N ASN A 395 -3.55 18.08 26.27
CA ASN A 395 -3.67 18.50 24.88
C ASN A 395 -2.65 17.83 23.95
N PRO A 396 -2.64 16.48 23.85
CA PRO A 396 -1.66 15.77 23.04
C PRO A 396 -1.84 15.99 21.51
N SER A 397 -2.94 16.60 21.08
CA SER A 397 -3.16 16.96 19.67
C SER A 397 -2.31 18.15 19.21
N ILE A 398 -1.95 19.04 20.12
CA ILE A 398 -1.19 20.25 19.81
C ILE A 398 0.19 20.31 20.47
N ALA A 399 0.44 19.50 21.49
CA ALA A 399 1.71 19.48 22.22
C ALA A 399 2.20 18.05 22.38
N LYS A 400 3.50 17.86 22.19
CA LYS A 400 4.18 16.57 22.34
C LYS A 400 5.51 16.74 23.03
N HIS A 401 5.88 15.77 23.87
CA HIS A 401 7.23 15.68 24.35
C HIS A 401 7.85 14.31 24.09
N PHE A 402 9.13 14.34 23.88
CA PHE A 402 10.00 13.22 23.57
C PHE A 402 10.99 13.10 24.72
N ILE A 403 11.04 11.93 25.31
CA ILE A 403 11.79 11.71 26.54
C ILE A 403 12.70 10.51 26.37
N TYR A 404 13.89 10.65 26.85
CA TYR A 404 14.80 9.56 27.07
C TYR A 404 15.07 9.44 28.59
N GLN A 405 14.71 8.30 29.17
CA GLN A 405 14.84 8.06 30.59
C GLN A 405 15.46 6.68 30.87
N ASP A 406 16.15 6.56 31.98
CA ASP A 406 16.64 5.29 32.50
C ASP A 406 16.31 5.18 34.00
N LYS A 407 15.71 4.05 34.40
CA LYS A 407 15.28 3.75 35.77
C LYS A 407 14.47 4.89 36.43
N GLY A 408 13.55 5.48 35.67
CA GLY A 408 12.69 6.58 36.13
C GLY A 408 13.32 7.96 36.08
N ARG A 409 14.65 8.07 35.86
CA ARG A 409 15.36 9.35 35.75
C ARG A 409 15.37 9.85 34.33
N ILE A 410 14.94 11.07 34.10
CA ILE A 410 14.95 11.72 32.78
C ILE A 410 16.39 12.16 32.46
N LEU A 411 16.86 11.76 31.28
CA LEU A 411 18.22 12.08 30.80
C LEU A 411 18.21 12.99 29.58
N GLY A 412 17.11 13.02 28.82
CA GLY A 412 16.93 13.87 27.67
C GLY A 412 15.48 14.22 27.48
N HIS A 413 15.21 15.42 27.02
CA HIS A 413 13.88 15.95 26.75
C HIS A 413 13.90 16.88 25.55
N MET A 414 12.85 16.82 24.76
CA MET A 414 12.57 17.76 23.69
C MET A 414 11.07 17.87 23.51
N ALA A 415 10.55 19.02 23.10
CA ALA A 415 9.13 19.23 22.94
C ALA A 415 8.80 19.80 21.57
N MET A 416 7.58 19.52 21.14
CA MET A 416 6.97 20.15 19.96
C MET A 416 5.61 20.72 20.32
N LEU A 417 5.30 21.88 19.77
CA LEU A 417 4.03 22.57 19.93
C LEU A 417 3.51 23.01 18.57
N ARG A 418 2.26 22.68 18.25
CA ARG A 418 1.56 23.23 17.08
C ARG A 418 1.26 24.70 17.34
N PHE A 419 2.07 25.56 16.74
CA PHE A 419 2.10 26.98 17.03
C PHE A 419 1.16 27.78 16.11
N TYR A 420 1.04 27.33 14.86
CA TYR A 420 0.08 27.81 13.88
C TYR A 420 -0.68 26.65 13.25
N GLU A 421 -1.62 26.91 12.36
CA GLU A 421 -2.51 25.92 11.77
C GLU A 421 -1.76 24.72 11.16
N SER A 422 -0.67 24.98 10.44
CA SER A 422 0.13 23.92 9.80
C SER A 422 1.61 23.96 10.18
N SER A 423 1.96 24.65 11.30
CA SER A 423 3.35 24.83 11.73
C SER A 423 3.59 24.29 13.13
N TRP A 424 4.66 23.53 13.30
CA TRP A 424 5.07 22.97 14.57
C TRP A 424 6.40 23.59 15.03
N LEU A 425 6.43 24.08 16.26
CA LEU A 425 7.60 24.64 16.91
C LEU A 425 8.34 23.53 17.69
N ILE A 426 9.60 23.31 17.37
CA ILE A 426 10.53 22.47 18.14
C ILE A 426 11.16 23.34 19.23
N HIS A 427 11.04 22.92 20.49
CA HIS A 427 11.55 23.67 21.61
C HIS A 427 11.92 22.78 22.81
N HIS A 428 12.43 23.40 23.92
CA HIS A 428 12.79 22.75 25.19
C HIS A 428 13.77 21.58 25.01
N HIS A 429 14.76 21.74 24.12
CA HIS A 429 15.83 20.75 24.01
C HIS A 429 16.76 20.83 25.21
N ALA A 430 16.77 19.76 26.00
CA ALA A 430 17.61 19.61 27.15
C ALA A 430 18.17 18.18 27.24
N ALA A 431 19.40 18.05 27.73
CA ALA A 431 20.03 16.75 27.96
C ALA A 431 20.98 16.83 29.15
N ASN A 432 21.00 15.81 30.00
CA ASN A 432 21.96 15.67 31.08
C ASN A 432 23.24 15.02 30.54
N GLY A 433 24.18 15.87 30.08
CA GLY A 433 25.43 15.43 29.46
C GLY A 433 26.38 14.70 30.45
N SER A 434 26.23 14.90 31.76
CA SER A 434 27.02 14.18 32.75
C SER A 434 26.56 12.74 32.95
N ALA A 435 25.27 12.48 32.76
CA ALA A 435 24.69 11.14 32.92
C ALA A 435 24.65 10.34 31.62
N SER A 436 24.49 10.99 30.46
CA SER A 436 24.47 10.33 29.15
C SER A 436 24.86 11.26 28.01
N ASN A 437 25.95 10.94 27.33
CA ASN A 437 26.39 11.67 26.13
C ASN A 437 25.45 11.46 24.92
N ARG A 438 24.53 10.48 24.96
CA ARG A 438 23.65 10.11 23.86
C ARG A 438 22.22 10.67 23.99
N ALA A 439 21.80 11.05 25.22
CA ALA A 439 20.40 11.39 25.48
C ALA A 439 19.86 12.52 24.58
N GLY A 440 20.61 13.57 24.37
CA GLY A 440 20.24 14.69 23.52
C GLY A 440 20.10 14.30 22.04
N LEU A 441 20.93 13.37 21.55
CA LEU A 441 20.84 12.85 20.18
C LEU A 441 19.66 11.89 20.00
N VAL A 442 19.35 11.10 21.04
CA VAL A 442 18.20 10.19 21.00
C VAL A 442 16.89 10.96 20.88
N VAL A 443 16.67 12.00 21.72
CA VAL A 443 15.42 12.80 21.62
C VAL A 443 15.34 13.59 20.30
N LEU A 444 16.46 13.99 19.73
CA LEU A 444 16.51 14.60 18.40
C LEU A 444 16.13 13.59 17.31
N ASP A 445 16.63 12.36 17.36
CA ASP A 445 16.26 11.28 16.45
C ASP A 445 14.77 10.94 16.55
N GLN A 446 14.20 10.91 17.77
CA GLN A 446 12.77 10.71 18.00
C GLN A 446 11.92 11.77 17.28
N ILE A 447 12.28 13.05 17.39
CA ILE A 447 11.59 14.14 16.69
C ILE A 447 11.74 14.01 15.17
N SER A 448 12.92 13.69 14.69
CA SER A 448 13.17 13.52 13.26
C SER A 448 12.31 12.39 12.68
N ARG A 449 12.20 11.27 13.36
CA ARG A 449 11.32 10.14 12.98
C ARG A 449 9.85 10.51 13.03
N PHE A 450 9.42 11.19 14.11
CA PHE A 450 8.07 11.69 14.25
C PHE A 450 7.72 12.63 13.08
N SER A 451 8.54 13.62 12.81
CA SER A 451 8.32 14.60 11.72
C SER A 451 8.27 13.92 10.36
N ASN A 452 9.21 13.02 10.07
CA ASN A 452 9.25 12.29 8.80
C ASN A 452 8.02 11.38 8.60
N SER A 453 7.54 10.74 9.66
CA SER A 453 6.35 9.88 9.59
C SER A 453 5.05 10.68 9.50
N SER A 454 5.00 11.85 10.12
CA SER A 454 3.79 12.68 10.28
C SER A 454 3.48 13.56 9.08
N ARG A 455 4.50 14.08 8.37
CA ARG A 455 4.31 15.09 7.29
C ARG A 455 3.41 14.64 6.13
N SER A 456 3.21 13.33 5.96
CA SER A 456 2.35 12.80 4.89
C SER A 456 0.90 12.61 5.32
N LEU A 457 0.59 12.79 6.62
CA LEU A 457 -0.72 12.60 7.20
C LEU A 457 -1.44 13.94 7.30
N TYR A 458 -2.56 14.05 6.63
CA TYR A 458 -3.32 15.31 6.54
C TYR A 458 -3.78 15.80 7.92
N SER A 459 -4.27 14.91 8.76
CA SER A 459 -4.79 15.22 10.10
C SER A 459 -3.77 15.84 11.06
N ILE A 460 -2.46 15.70 10.78
CA ILE A 460 -1.40 16.22 11.66
C ILE A 460 -1.07 17.68 11.38
N HIS A 461 -1.41 18.19 10.19
CA HIS A 461 -1.15 19.58 9.79
C HIS A 461 0.32 19.99 10.03
N MET A 462 1.27 19.21 9.48
CA MET A 462 2.71 19.45 9.65
C MET A 462 3.37 19.81 8.32
N ASP A 463 3.11 21.00 7.83
CA ASP A 463 3.74 21.51 6.61
C ASP A 463 5.09 22.16 6.93
N TYR A 464 5.17 22.84 8.08
CA TYR A 464 6.34 23.60 8.49
C TYR A 464 6.84 23.19 9.88
N LEU A 465 8.18 23.13 10.02
CA LEU A 465 8.86 22.96 11.28
C LEU A 465 9.70 24.20 11.58
N ILE A 466 9.52 24.78 12.77
CA ILE A 466 10.18 26.00 13.21
C ILE A 466 10.99 25.69 14.46
N CYS A 467 12.18 26.25 14.57
CA CYS A 467 13.00 26.19 15.78
C CYS A 467 13.64 27.56 16.05
N TYR A 468 13.42 28.10 17.22
CA TYR A 468 14.09 29.34 17.67
C TYR A 468 15.26 29.03 18.59
N PHE A 469 16.42 29.56 18.30
CA PHE A 469 17.61 29.43 19.16
C PHE A 469 18.50 30.67 19.13
N ARG A 470 19.30 30.85 20.16
CA ARG A 470 20.28 31.93 20.19
C ARG A 470 21.50 31.53 19.34
N PRO A 471 22.07 32.44 18.51
CA PRO A 471 23.22 32.15 17.66
C PRO A 471 24.44 31.60 18.45
N GLU A 472 24.62 32.06 19.68
CA GLU A 472 25.74 31.64 20.58
C GLU A 472 25.54 30.22 21.12
N ASN A 473 24.31 29.68 21.08
CA ASN A 473 24.04 28.33 21.55
C ASN A 473 24.60 27.30 20.55
N LYS A 474 25.75 26.75 20.91
CA LYS A 474 26.56 25.87 20.05
C LYS A 474 25.78 24.64 19.51
N PHE A 475 24.94 24.02 20.36
CA PHE A 475 24.24 22.80 19.92
C PHE A 475 23.18 23.08 18.87
N PRO A 476 22.13 23.91 19.09
CA PRO A 476 21.14 24.20 18.06
C PRO A 476 21.74 24.87 16.83
N SER A 477 22.72 25.78 16.99
CA SER A 477 23.39 26.42 15.85
C SER A 477 24.12 25.39 14.97
N ARG A 478 24.73 24.36 15.57
CA ARG A 478 25.39 23.28 14.83
C ARG A 478 24.37 22.35 14.18
N VAL A 479 23.31 21.95 14.89
CA VAL A 479 22.30 20.99 14.42
C VAL A 479 21.34 21.66 13.43
N PHE A 480 20.49 22.57 13.90
CA PHE A 480 19.45 23.19 13.06
C PHE A 480 20.04 24.16 12.03
N GLY A 481 20.94 25.04 12.45
CA GLY A 481 21.64 25.91 11.52
C GLY A 481 22.56 25.16 10.56
N GLY A 482 23.14 24.03 11.00
CA GLY A 482 23.92 23.14 10.14
C GLY A 482 23.07 22.50 9.04
N VAL A 483 21.87 22.04 9.37
CA VAL A 483 20.91 21.47 8.38
C VAL A 483 20.54 22.51 7.33
N ALA A 484 20.17 23.73 7.74
CA ALA A 484 19.82 24.80 6.79
C ALA A 484 20.99 25.13 5.85
N ARG A 485 22.21 25.25 6.38
CA ARG A 485 23.41 25.49 5.56
C ARG A 485 23.76 24.33 4.62
N TYR A 486 23.46 23.09 5.03
CA TYR A 486 23.71 21.91 4.21
C TYR A 486 22.72 21.79 3.03
N ILE A 487 21.42 22.01 3.31
CA ILE A 487 20.35 21.91 2.30
C ILE A 487 20.54 22.97 1.19
N LYS A 488 21.00 24.17 1.52
CA LYS A 488 21.23 25.28 0.57
C LYS A 488 20.03 25.62 -0.31
N ASN A 489 18.83 25.41 0.21
CA ASN A 489 17.58 25.75 -0.46
C ASN A 489 16.74 26.61 0.48
N PRO A 490 16.80 27.94 0.37
CA PRO A 490 16.09 28.86 1.28
C PRO A 490 14.56 28.68 1.26
N LYS A 491 13.97 28.28 0.13
CA LYS A 491 12.53 27.97 0.03
C LYS A 491 12.14 26.71 0.79
N GLY A 492 13.07 25.75 0.94
CA GLY A 492 12.84 24.50 1.67
C GLY A 492 13.30 24.52 3.13
N CYS A 493 14.36 25.29 3.43
CA CYS A 493 14.89 25.43 4.78
C CYS A 493 15.73 26.70 4.89
N SER A 494 15.25 27.71 5.62
CA SER A 494 15.95 28.98 5.85
C SER A 494 16.52 29.07 7.26
N LEU A 495 17.49 29.96 7.42
CA LEU A 495 18.06 30.38 8.71
C LEU A 495 18.07 31.90 8.71
N ASP A 496 17.16 32.48 9.51
CA ASP A 496 16.93 33.90 9.55
C ASP A 496 17.28 34.44 10.93
N GLU A 497 18.08 35.53 10.98
CA GLU A 497 18.41 36.22 12.21
C GLU A 497 17.48 37.41 12.41
N PHE A 498 16.93 37.54 13.62
CA PHE A 498 16.09 38.68 14.00
C PHE A 498 16.31 39.07 15.45
N ALA A 499 16.02 40.31 15.76
CA ALA A 499 16.07 40.83 17.13
C ALA A 499 14.74 40.56 17.85
N TYR A 500 14.78 39.90 18.99
CA TYR A 500 13.59 39.74 19.83
C TYR A 500 13.53 40.91 20.81
N LEU A 501 12.52 41.75 20.68
CA LEU A 501 12.28 42.92 21.52
C LEU A 501 11.07 42.69 22.41
N HIS A 502 11.22 42.89 23.70
CA HIS A 502 10.14 42.75 24.67
C HIS A 502 9.79 44.11 25.25
N PHE A 503 8.55 44.54 25.09
CA PHE A 503 8.02 45.75 25.65
C PHE A 503 6.99 45.47 26.74
N ARG A 504 7.09 46.17 27.87
CA ARG A 504 5.91 46.27 28.74
C ARG A 504 4.96 47.28 28.11
N ASN A 505 3.72 46.82 27.83
CA ASN A 505 2.68 47.71 27.35
C ASN A 505 2.27 48.68 28.47
N SER A 506 3.06 49.73 28.68
CA SER A 506 2.65 50.86 29.49
C SER A 506 1.74 51.70 28.59
N VAL A 507 0.61 52.14 29.14
CA VAL A 507 -0.30 53.09 28.45
C VAL A 507 0.48 54.36 28.14
N SER A 508 1.25 54.37 27.07
CA SER A 508 1.99 55.52 26.60
C SER A 508 1.19 56.24 25.52
N LYS A 509 1.29 57.54 25.49
CA LYS A 509 0.70 58.40 24.47
C LYS A 509 1.09 57.85 23.09
N PRO A 510 0.16 57.81 22.09
CA PRO A 510 0.49 57.38 20.74
C PRO A 510 1.69 58.17 20.23
N THR A 511 2.79 57.49 20.00
CA THR A 511 4.00 58.08 19.45
C THR A 511 3.81 58.19 17.96
N MET A 512 3.77 59.42 17.43
CA MET A 512 3.74 59.62 15.98
C MET A 512 5.03 59.09 15.37
N LEU A 513 4.92 58.38 14.25
CA LEU A 513 6.09 57.96 13.51
C LEU A 513 6.90 59.17 13.03
N PRO A 514 8.23 59.12 13.07
CA PRO A 514 9.06 60.19 12.51
C PRO A 514 8.84 60.30 11.00
N LYS A 515 8.73 61.49 10.46
CA LYS A 515 8.68 61.71 9.02
C LYS A 515 9.95 61.13 8.36
N PRO A 516 9.86 60.46 7.20
CA PRO A 516 8.70 60.27 6.32
C PRO A 516 7.87 58.98 6.54
N TRP A 517 8.00 58.30 7.66
CA TRP A 517 7.39 56.99 7.93
C TRP A 517 5.87 57.10 8.11
N THR A 518 5.13 56.23 7.44
CA THR A 518 3.68 56.08 7.61
C THR A 518 3.34 54.60 7.81
N LEU A 519 2.29 54.32 8.59
CA LEU A 519 1.70 52.97 8.70
C LEU A 519 0.49 52.92 7.77
N SER A 520 0.47 51.94 6.87
CA SER A 520 -0.69 51.63 6.05
C SER A 520 -1.08 50.17 6.24
N PRO A 521 -2.33 49.76 6.05
CA PRO A 521 -2.70 48.34 5.92
C PRO A 521 -1.95 47.72 4.76
N THR A 522 -1.56 46.46 4.93
CA THR A 522 -0.93 45.66 3.87
C THR A 522 -1.92 45.47 2.72
N ASP A 523 -1.51 45.72 1.52
CA ASP A 523 -2.31 45.49 0.31
C ASP A 523 -1.88 44.18 -0.41
N VAL A 524 -2.60 43.83 -1.49
CA VAL A 524 -2.34 42.59 -2.25
C VAL A 524 -0.96 42.60 -2.91
N ASP A 525 -0.50 43.78 -3.36
CA ASP A 525 0.82 43.92 -4.00
C ASP A 525 1.96 43.74 -3.00
N ASP A 526 1.74 44.13 -1.75
CA ASP A 526 2.70 43.88 -0.66
C ASP A 526 2.80 42.37 -0.33
N LEU A 527 1.67 41.66 -0.34
CA LEU A 527 1.65 40.22 -0.14
C LEU A 527 2.40 39.48 -1.27
N VAL A 528 2.20 39.87 -2.53
CA VAL A 528 2.92 39.30 -3.68
C VAL A 528 4.43 39.53 -3.56
N LYS A 529 4.85 40.72 -3.08
CA LYS A 529 6.29 40.97 -2.84
C LYS A 529 6.86 40.17 -1.70
N LEU A 530 6.07 39.84 -0.69
CA LEU A 530 6.52 38.98 0.43
C LEU A 530 6.62 37.51 0.04
N GLU A 531 5.82 37.02 -0.93
CA GLU A 531 5.88 35.66 -1.44
C GLU A 531 7.00 35.43 -2.45
N ALA A 532 7.50 36.46 -3.11
CA ALA A 532 8.58 36.39 -4.10
C ALA A 532 9.97 36.24 -3.46
#